data_bc088e442ec75018e8027fb447c39eec
#
_entry.id   bc088e442ec75018e8027fb447c39eec
#
_cell.length_a   1.000
_cell.length_b   1.000
_cell.length_c   1.000
_cell.angle_alpha   90.00
_cell.angle_beta   90.00
_cell.angle_gamma   90.00
#
_symmetry.space_group_name_H-M   'P 1'
#
loop_
_entity.id
_entity.type
_entity.pdbx_description
1 polymer ?
#
loop_
_entity_poly.entity_id
_entity_poly.type
_entity_poly.pdbx_seq_one_letter_code
_entity_poly.pdbx_strand_id
1 'polypeptide(L)'
;MNSNPSIFKNLRATAESQARSGAINAQFFGICSLIAAALAAVPAPARADVTAKDVQVMARALGFTEKPPTGEVNIGIVFAPGNAQSAKEATDLQAMLGSGLKAGNLTLKPVMVKIDEIGAAGDVGAFLLTEGVGADGSKVAAATKSKQKPCVTVDIAQVQSGACVMGVKSEPKVEIVVNKAAAADAGVSFAASFRMMITEL
;
A
#
# COMPACT_ATOMS: atom_id res chain seq x y z
N MET A 1 -8.28 60.29 -6.90
CA MET A 1 -7.64 61.29 -6.01
C MET A 1 -7.95 60.88 -4.57
N ASN A 2 -7.03 60.29 -3.91
CA ASN A 2 -6.59 60.50 -2.55
C ASN A 2 -5.59 59.42 -2.17
N SER A 3 -4.35 59.80 -2.29
CA SER A 3 -3.19 59.03 -1.83
C SER A 3 -3.05 59.22 -0.33
N ASN A 4 -2.99 58.18 0.45
CA ASN A 4 -2.71 58.24 1.87
C ASN A 4 -1.26 57.80 2.14
N PRO A 5 -0.32 58.73 2.44
CA PRO A 5 1.08 58.40 2.65
C PRO A 5 1.41 58.31 4.14
N SER A 6 0.88 57.31 4.85
CA SER A 6 1.11 57.17 6.30
C SER A 6 1.68 55.83 6.77
N ILE A 7 2.10 54.95 5.85
CA ILE A 7 2.57 53.59 6.25
C ILE A 7 4.10 53.41 6.22
N PHE A 8 4.86 54.47 5.82
CA PHE A 8 6.33 54.35 5.68
C PHE A 8 7.15 55.02 6.79
N LYS A 9 6.61 55.29 7.98
CA LYS A 9 7.36 55.98 9.03
C LYS A 9 7.71 55.18 10.28
N ASN A 10 7.51 53.87 10.36
CA ASN A 10 7.80 53.11 11.58
C ASN A 10 8.82 51.95 11.42
N LEU A 11 9.71 52.03 10.45
CA LEU A 11 10.78 51.02 10.27
C LEU A 11 12.20 51.60 10.40
N ARG A 12 12.39 52.65 11.22
CA ARG A 12 13.73 53.21 11.42
C ARG A 12 14.02 53.68 12.85
N ALA A 13 13.65 52.88 13.84
CA ALA A 13 14.01 53.18 15.23
C ALA A 13 14.06 51.93 16.08
N THR A 14 14.99 51.02 15.81
CA THR A 14 15.47 50.02 16.80
C THR A 14 16.76 49.34 16.32
N ALA A 15 17.72 50.14 15.91
CA ALA A 15 19.06 49.60 15.61
C ALA A 15 20.09 50.59 16.12
N GLU A 16 20.09 50.90 17.42
CA GLU A 16 21.21 51.59 18.10
C GLU A 16 20.94 51.59 19.60
N SER A 17 21.23 50.53 20.27
CA SER A 17 21.58 50.54 21.69
C SER A 17 21.94 49.13 22.11
N GLN A 18 23.17 48.81 22.05
CA GLN A 18 23.92 48.08 23.07
C GLN A 18 25.30 47.67 22.55
N ALA A 19 26.12 48.67 22.41
CA ALA A 19 27.55 48.50 22.48
C ALA A 19 28.04 49.28 23.71
N ARG A 20 28.17 48.56 24.84
CA ARG A 20 29.18 48.95 25.88
C ARG A 20 29.15 47.95 27.03
N SER A 21 30.39 47.51 27.26
CA SER A 21 30.92 47.17 28.56
C SER A 21 30.72 45.74 29.07
N GLY A 22 31.88 45.11 29.24
CA GLY A 22 32.08 44.04 30.18
C GLY A 22 33.17 43.04 29.79
N ALA A 23 34.42 43.53 29.66
CA ALA A 23 35.58 42.61 29.84
C ALA A 23 35.65 42.25 31.30
N ILE A 24 35.53 40.99 31.68
CA ILE A 24 36.12 40.41 32.91
C ILE A 24 36.21 38.90 32.76
N ASN A 25 37.44 38.47 32.82
CA ASN A 25 37.99 37.22 33.33
C ASN A 25 37.68 35.87 32.63
N ALA A 26 38.79 35.44 32.10
CA ALA A 26 39.27 34.11 31.88
C ALA A 26 39.05 33.13 33.06
N GLN A 27 39.06 31.86 32.71
CA GLN A 27 39.25 30.68 33.56
C GLN A 27 37.98 30.19 34.28
N PHE A 28 37.25 29.31 33.64
CA PHE A 28 36.92 28.03 34.26
C PHE A 28 36.83 26.97 33.19
N PHE A 29 37.65 26.01 33.41
CA PHE A 29 37.77 24.71 32.82
C PHE A 29 36.45 23.98 32.64
N GLY A 30 36.32 23.30 31.54
CA GLY A 30 35.98 21.91 31.68
C GLY A 30 34.60 21.49 31.26
N ILE A 31 34.65 20.55 30.43
CA ILE A 31 33.61 19.56 30.15
C ILE A 31 32.67 20.00 29.04
N CYS A 32 33.17 19.95 27.81
CA CYS A 32 32.38 19.66 26.64
C CYS A 32 31.78 18.26 26.81
N SER A 33 30.59 18.20 27.35
CA SER A 33 29.72 17.01 27.24
C SER A 33 29.35 16.83 25.78
N LEU A 34 30.10 15.95 25.12
CA LEU A 34 29.70 15.30 23.87
C LEU A 34 28.42 14.49 24.17
N ILE A 35 27.29 15.14 24.01
CA ILE A 35 26.01 14.41 23.86
C ILE A 35 26.06 13.83 22.46
N ALA A 36 26.62 12.63 22.33
CA ALA A 36 26.41 11.77 21.18
C ALA A 36 24.92 11.41 21.16
N ALA A 37 24.15 12.12 20.34
CA ALA A 37 22.79 11.72 19.99
C ALA A 37 22.91 10.39 19.23
N ALA A 38 22.86 9.27 19.95
CA ALA A 38 22.62 7.97 19.36
C ALA A 38 21.23 8.04 18.70
N LEU A 39 21.18 8.30 17.40
CA LEU A 39 20.01 8.01 16.60
C LEU A 39 19.80 6.50 16.71
N ALA A 40 18.89 6.10 17.58
CA ALA A 40 18.33 4.75 17.58
C ALA A 40 17.66 4.56 16.22
N ALA A 41 18.35 3.92 15.28
CA ALA A 41 17.76 3.40 14.07
C ALA A 41 16.72 2.36 14.51
N VAL A 42 15.46 2.77 14.62
CA VAL A 42 14.36 1.84 14.80
C VAL A 42 14.35 0.99 13.53
N PRO A 43 14.60 -0.32 13.62
CA PRO A 43 14.49 -1.18 12.44
C PRO A 43 13.05 -1.06 11.93
N ALA A 44 12.89 -0.53 10.73
CA ALA A 44 11.61 -0.59 10.04
C ALA A 44 11.23 -2.07 9.93
N PRO A 45 9.97 -2.46 10.21
CA PRO A 45 9.54 -3.82 10.03
C PRO A 45 9.87 -4.24 8.59
N ALA A 46 10.64 -5.33 8.45
CA ALA A 46 10.93 -5.90 7.15
C ALA A 46 9.61 -6.36 6.54
N ARG A 47 9.07 -5.56 5.60
CA ARG A 47 7.96 -5.98 4.78
C ARG A 47 8.48 -7.01 3.80
N ALA A 48 7.80 -8.11 3.69
CA ALA A 48 8.13 -9.13 2.71
C ALA A 48 7.70 -8.61 1.34
N ASP A 49 8.66 -8.34 0.46
CA ASP A 49 8.36 -8.00 -0.94
C ASP A 49 7.55 -9.14 -1.58
N VAL A 50 6.59 -8.78 -2.43
CA VAL A 50 5.83 -9.77 -3.21
C VAL A 50 6.77 -10.59 -4.10
N THR A 51 6.59 -11.89 -4.09
CA THR A 51 7.43 -12.82 -4.86
C THR A 51 6.69 -13.40 -6.07
N ALA A 52 7.43 -13.87 -7.07
CA ALA A 52 6.83 -14.58 -8.21
C ALA A 52 6.05 -15.84 -7.76
N LYS A 53 6.46 -16.46 -6.64
CA LYS A 53 5.77 -17.60 -6.06
C LYS A 53 4.42 -17.20 -5.46
N ASP A 54 4.34 -16.04 -4.78
CA ASP A 54 3.07 -15.50 -4.28
C ASP A 54 2.10 -15.30 -5.44
N VAL A 55 2.55 -14.64 -6.51
CA VAL A 55 1.72 -14.38 -7.70
C VAL A 55 1.23 -15.70 -8.34
N GLN A 56 2.06 -16.73 -8.40
CA GLN A 56 1.65 -18.04 -8.90
C GLN A 56 0.60 -18.71 -8.00
N VAL A 57 0.76 -18.63 -6.67
CA VAL A 57 -0.21 -19.19 -5.72
C VAL A 57 -1.53 -18.43 -5.82
N MET A 58 -1.50 -17.09 -5.88
CA MET A 58 -2.69 -16.26 -6.10
C MET A 58 -3.44 -16.64 -7.37
N ALA A 59 -2.72 -16.77 -8.49
CA ALA A 59 -3.29 -17.14 -9.76
C ALA A 59 -4.00 -18.51 -9.70
N ARG A 60 -3.39 -19.48 -9.02
CA ARG A 60 -4.01 -20.81 -8.81
C ARG A 60 -5.22 -20.72 -7.88
N ALA A 61 -5.13 -19.94 -6.81
CA ALA A 61 -6.21 -19.77 -5.84
C ALA A 61 -7.48 -19.20 -6.47
N LEU A 62 -7.36 -18.28 -7.43
CA LEU A 62 -8.48 -17.77 -8.21
C LEU A 62 -9.21 -18.86 -9.01
N GLY A 63 -8.50 -19.92 -9.40
CA GLY A 63 -9.09 -21.08 -10.08
C GLY A 63 -9.95 -21.97 -9.18
N PHE A 64 -9.92 -21.78 -7.85
CA PHE A 64 -10.73 -22.57 -6.90
C PHE A 64 -12.02 -21.86 -6.47
N THR A 65 -12.37 -20.77 -7.11
CA THR A 65 -13.72 -20.19 -6.94
C THR A 65 -14.77 -21.12 -7.57
N GLU A 66 -16.01 -21.11 -7.10
CA GLU A 66 -17.09 -21.94 -7.67
C GLU A 66 -17.40 -21.59 -9.12
N LYS A 67 -17.12 -20.34 -9.51
CA LYS A 67 -17.21 -19.87 -10.90
C LYS A 67 -15.85 -19.34 -11.34
N PRO A 68 -14.90 -20.27 -11.59
CA PRO A 68 -13.55 -19.85 -11.91
C PRO A 68 -13.52 -19.11 -13.25
N PRO A 69 -12.80 -18.02 -13.33
CA PRO A 69 -12.52 -17.41 -14.63
C PRO A 69 -11.69 -18.37 -15.47
N THR A 70 -11.84 -18.31 -16.78
CA THR A 70 -11.12 -19.17 -17.73
C THR A 70 -10.57 -18.36 -18.89
N GLY A 71 -9.51 -18.85 -19.53
CA GLY A 71 -8.89 -18.16 -20.66
C GLY A 71 -8.06 -16.95 -20.25
N GLU A 72 -8.06 -15.92 -21.07
CA GLU A 72 -7.37 -14.65 -20.77
C GLU A 72 -8.21 -13.79 -19.86
N VAL A 73 -7.64 -13.37 -18.74
CA VAL A 73 -8.29 -12.58 -17.70
C VAL A 73 -7.43 -11.38 -17.33
N ASN A 74 -7.99 -10.21 -17.40
CA ASN A 74 -7.32 -9.01 -16.93
C ASN A 74 -7.30 -8.97 -15.41
N ILE A 75 -6.12 -8.77 -14.83
CA ILE A 75 -5.92 -8.54 -13.39
C ILE A 75 -5.62 -7.07 -13.17
N GLY A 76 -6.50 -6.39 -12.43
CA GLY A 76 -6.29 -5.00 -12.04
C GLY A 76 -5.28 -4.90 -10.91
N ILE A 77 -4.04 -4.46 -11.18
CA ILE A 77 -3.04 -4.17 -10.15
C ILE A 77 -3.36 -2.82 -9.54
N VAL A 78 -3.87 -2.83 -8.32
CA VAL A 78 -4.33 -1.62 -7.63
C VAL A 78 -3.20 -1.03 -6.81
N PHE A 79 -2.90 0.23 -7.03
CA PHE A 79 -1.82 0.93 -6.34
C PHE A 79 -2.19 2.37 -5.99
N ALA A 80 -1.53 2.90 -4.96
CA ALA A 80 -1.63 4.29 -4.53
C ALA A 80 -0.48 5.11 -5.15
N PRO A 81 -0.71 5.98 -6.13
CA PRO A 81 0.37 6.70 -6.84
C PRO A 81 1.14 7.66 -5.94
N GLY A 82 0.52 8.14 -4.85
CA GLY A 82 1.18 8.97 -3.83
C GLY A 82 2.09 8.19 -2.85
N ASN A 83 2.10 6.86 -2.93
CA ASN A 83 2.92 5.99 -2.11
C ASN A 83 3.99 5.32 -2.99
N ALA A 84 5.25 5.70 -2.83
CA ALA A 84 6.36 5.21 -3.65
C ALA A 84 6.53 3.68 -3.57
N GLN A 85 6.30 3.08 -2.39
CA GLN A 85 6.39 1.63 -2.20
C GLN A 85 5.28 0.91 -2.98
N SER A 86 4.05 1.41 -2.88
CA SER A 86 2.91 0.87 -3.62
C SER A 86 3.11 0.93 -5.15
N ALA A 87 3.65 2.05 -5.65
CA ALA A 87 3.93 2.22 -7.06
C ALA A 87 5.06 1.29 -7.54
N LYS A 88 6.11 1.11 -6.72
CA LYS A 88 7.19 0.16 -7.01
C LYS A 88 6.66 -1.27 -7.07
N GLU A 89 5.92 -1.70 -6.05
CA GLU A 89 5.34 -3.05 -5.98
C GLU A 89 4.41 -3.33 -7.16
N ALA A 90 3.61 -2.33 -7.57
CA ALA A 90 2.76 -2.47 -8.76
C ALA A 90 3.57 -2.70 -10.04
N THR A 91 4.72 -2.03 -10.18
CA THR A 91 5.63 -2.23 -11.32
C THR A 91 6.26 -3.63 -11.28
N ASP A 92 6.67 -4.08 -10.10
CA ASP A 92 7.24 -5.42 -9.92
C ASP A 92 6.19 -6.51 -10.23
N LEU A 93 4.96 -6.35 -9.75
CA LEU A 93 3.83 -7.23 -10.06
C LEU A 93 3.53 -7.26 -11.57
N GLN A 94 3.53 -6.10 -12.21
CA GLN A 94 3.34 -6.02 -13.67
C GLN A 94 4.45 -6.77 -14.40
N ALA A 95 5.70 -6.63 -13.97
CA ALA A 95 6.83 -7.36 -14.55
C ALA A 95 6.72 -8.87 -14.35
N MET A 96 6.29 -9.33 -13.16
CA MET A 96 6.09 -10.76 -12.85
C MET A 96 4.97 -11.38 -13.67
N LEU A 97 3.89 -10.66 -13.92
CA LEU A 97 2.79 -11.10 -14.78
C LEU A 97 3.18 -11.04 -16.28
N GLY A 98 4.09 -10.13 -16.64
CA GLY A 98 4.62 -9.98 -18.01
C GLY A 98 3.52 -9.81 -19.07
N SER A 99 3.64 -10.51 -20.18
CA SER A 99 2.62 -10.53 -21.24
C SER A 99 1.43 -11.44 -20.92
N GLY A 100 1.48 -12.18 -19.81
CA GLY A 100 0.43 -13.07 -19.32
C GLY A 100 0.98 -14.25 -18.55
N LEU A 101 0.65 -14.36 -17.27
CA LEU A 101 1.03 -15.47 -16.40
C LEU A 101 0.02 -16.61 -16.54
N LYS A 102 0.50 -17.78 -16.94
CA LYS A 102 -0.34 -18.99 -17.03
C LYS A 102 -0.45 -19.70 -15.68
N ALA A 103 -1.67 -19.99 -15.26
CA ALA A 103 -1.97 -20.78 -14.06
C ALA A 103 -3.17 -21.71 -14.34
N GLY A 104 -2.90 -22.97 -14.66
CA GLY A 104 -3.95 -23.91 -15.11
C GLY A 104 -4.59 -23.43 -16.42
N ASN A 105 -5.91 -23.26 -16.40
CA ASN A 105 -6.69 -22.78 -17.54
C ASN A 105 -6.81 -21.25 -17.63
N LEU A 106 -6.08 -20.52 -16.77
CA LEU A 106 -6.06 -19.06 -16.71
C LEU A 106 -4.79 -18.51 -17.34
N THR A 107 -4.91 -17.38 -18.02
CA THR A 107 -3.80 -16.53 -18.39
C THR A 107 -4.10 -15.12 -17.85
N LEU A 108 -3.36 -14.70 -16.82
CA LEU A 108 -3.56 -13.43 -16.14
C LEU A 108 -2.78 -12.33 -16.83
N LYS A 109 -3.47 -11.31 -17.35
CA LYS A 109 -2.86 -10.13 -17.98
C LYS A 109 -2.93 -8.92 -17.05
N PRO A 110 -1.81 -8.25 -16.75
CA PRO A 110 -1.80 -7.12 -15.85
C PRO A 110 -2.42 -5.88 -16.47
N VAL A 111 -3.24 -5.17 -15.68
CA VAL A 111 -3.76 -3.84 -15.98
C VAL A 111 -3.50 -2.96 -14.76
N MET A 112 -2.78 -1.85 -14.97
CA MET A 112 -2.50 -0.91 -13.87
C MET A 112 -3.75 -0.11 -13.53
N VAL A 113 -4.12 -0.06 -12.25
CA VAL A 113 -5.31 0.63 -11.75
C VAL A 113 -4.92 1.51 -10.56
N LYS A 114 -5.06 2.82 -10.68
CA LYS A 114 -4.89 3.70 -9.53
C LYS A 114 -6.04 3.50 -8.55
N ILE A 115 -5.75 3.58 -7.26
CA ILE A 115 -6.76 3.37 -6.21
C ILE A 115 -7.99 4.28 -6.38
N ASP A 116 -7.79 5.51 -6.81
CA ASP A 116 -8.88 6.46 -7.02
C ASP A 116 -9.75 6.12 -8.26
N GLU A 117 -9.23 5.32 -9.18
CA GLU A 117 -9.88 4.90 -10.41
C GLU A 117 -10.47 3.46 -10.31
N ILE A 118 -10.34 2.79 -9.15
CA ILE A 118 -10.74 1.38 -8.99
C ILE A 118 -12.22 1.14 -9.33
N GLY A 119 -13.09 2.09 -8.99
CA GLY A 119 -14.51 2.04 -9.32
C GLY A 119 -14.78 2.10 -10.83
N ALA A 120 -13.93 2.80 -11.58
CA ALA A 120 -14.01 2.96 -13.03
C ALA A 120 -13.16 1.93 -13.80
N ALA A 121 -12.42 1.04 -13.10
CA ALA A 121 -11.64 0.00 -13.75
C ALA A 121 -12.50 -0.79 -14.73
N GLY A 122 -11.99 -1.00 -15.94
CA GLY A 122 -12.69 -1.70 -17.02
C GLY A 122 -12.98 -3.17 -16.69
N ASP A 123 -13.05 -4.01 -17.72
CA ASP A 123 -13.30 -5.44 -17.51
C ASP A 123 -12.05 -6.12 -16.92
N VAL A 124 -12.08 -6.30 -15.59
CA VAL A 124 -11.10 -7.05 -14.82
C VAL A 124 -11.78 -8.26 -14.17
N GLY A 125 -11.08 -9.39 -14.14
CA GLY A 125 -11.57 -10.62 -13.50
C GLY A 125 -11.31 -10.66 -12.00
N ALA A 126 -10.25 -9.96 -11.54
CA ALA A 126 -9.94 -9.80 -10.12
C ALA A 126 -9.02 -8.58 -9.94
N PHE A 127 -8.89 -8.14 -8.69
CA PHE A 127 -7.95 -7.10 -8.29
C PHE A 127 -6.78 -7.72 -7.53
N LEU A 128 -5.58 -7.24 -7.79
CA LEU A 128 -4.36 -7.55 -7.05
C LEU A 128 -3.90 -6.27 -6.35
N LEU A 129 -3.95 -6.27 -5.03
CA LEU A 129 -3.66 -5.08 -4.24
C LEU A 129 -2.20 -5.06 -3.81
N THR A 130 -1.59 -3.90 -3.93
CA THR A 130 -0.31 -3.61 -3.31
C THR A 130 -0.46 -3.29 -1.82
N GLU A 131 0.59 -3.43 -1.02
CA GLU A 131 0.56 -3.13 0.43
C GLU A 131 0.16 -1.69 0.72
N GLY A 132 0.61 -0.74 -0.08
CA GLY A 132 0.42 0.70 0.16
C GLY A 132 -1.01 1.23 0.01
N VAL A 133 -1.99 0.40 -0.42
CA VAL A 133 -3.40 0.80 -0.55
C VAL A 133 -4.24 0.56 0.71
N GLY A 134 -3.62 0.07 1.81
CA GLY A 134 -4.35 -0.27 3.04
C GLY A 134 -5.18 0.87 3.63
N ALA A 135 -4.71 2.13 3.52
CA ALA A 135 -5.45 3.31 3.97
C ALA A 135 -6.77 3.54 3.21
N ASP A 136 -6.86 3.07 1.96
CA ASP A 136 -8.02 3.17 1.08
C ASP A 136 -8.85 1.89 1.03
N GLY A 137 -8.74 1.02 2.03
CA GLY A 137 -9.41 -0.28 2.07
C GLY A 137 -10.92 -0.22 1.84
N SER A 138 -11.58 0.84 2.30
CA SER A 138 -13.02 1.06 2.06
C SER A 138 -13.35 1.26 0.58
N LYS A 139 -12.49 1.94 -0.19
CA LYS A 139 -12.67 2.12 -1.65
C LYS A 139 -12.53 0.77 -2.35
N VAL A 140 -11.56 -0.06 -1.91
CA VAL A 140 -11.37 -1.41 -2.44
C VAL A 140 -12.60 -2.27 -2.16
N ALA A 141 -13.06 -2.34 -0.91
CA ALA A 141 -14.23 -3.12 -0.53
C ALA A 141 -15.49 -2.69 -1.32
N ALA A 142 -15.69 -1.39 -1.49
CA ALA A 142 -16.81 -0.88 -2.30
C ALA A 142 -16.70 -1.30 -3.78
N ALA A 143 -15.50 -1.26 -4.36
CA ALA A 143 -15.28 -1.64 -5.75
C ALA A 143 -15.44 -3.16 -5.97
N THR A 144 -14.89 -4.00 -5.09
CA THR A 144 -15.03 -5.46 -5.15
C THR A 144 -16.48 -5.88 -5.03
N LYS A 145 -17.24 -5.25 -4.11
CA LYS A 145 -18.66 -5.47 -3.94
C LYS A 145 -19.47 -5.03 -5.16
N SER A 146 -19.28 -3.82 -5.66
CA SER A 146 -20.05 -3.29 -6.79
C SER A 146 -19.77 -4.03 -8.10
N LYS A 147 -18.56 -4.49 -8.30
CA LYS A 147 -18.13 -5.22 -9.52
C LYS A 147 -18.31 -6.74 -9.41
N GLN A 148 -18.60 -7.26 -8.21
CA GLN A 148 -18.66 -8.70 -7.93
C GLN A 148 -17.37 -9.41 -8.38
N LYS A 149 -16.22 -8.83 -8.01
CA LYS A 149 -14.89 -9.35 -8.37
C LYS A 149 -14.06 -9.52 -7.10
N PRO A 150 -13.32 -10.64 -6.95
CA PRO A 150 -12.42 -10.82 -5.81
C PRO A 150 -11.25 -9.86 -5.86
N CYS A 151 -10.70 -9.53 -4.69
CA CYS A 151 -9.36 -9.00 -4.59
C CYS A 151 -8.44 -9.99 -3.87
N VAL A 152 -7.16 -9.92 -4.22
CA VAL A 152 -6.09 -10.73 -3.66
C VAL A 152 -4.93 -9.81 -3.26
N THR A 153 -4.22 -10.15 -2.19
CA THR A 153 -3.10 -9.36 -1.66
C THR A 153 -2.06 -10.25 -0.99
N VAL A 154 -0.85 -9.75 -0.79
CA VAL A 154 0.15 -10.37 0.10
C VAL A 154 0.04 -9.83 1.53
N ASP A 155 -0.64 -8.71 1.73
CA ASP A 155 -0.84 -8.08 3.04
C ASP A 155 -2.06 -8.67 3.75
N ILE A 156 -1.82 -9.58 4.69
CA ILE A 156 -2.88 -10.22 5.48
C ILE A 156 -3.71 -9.21 6.30
N ALA A 157 -3.13 -8.07 6.69
CA ALA A 157 -3.89 -7.05 7.41
C ALA A 157 -5.05 -6.46 6.57
N GLN A 158 -4.89 -6.36 5.25
CA GLN A 158 -5.96 -5.95 4.34
C GLN A 158 -7.11 -6.96 4.30
N VAL A 159 -6.81 -8.25 4.48
CA VAL A 159 -7.83 -9.30 4.56
C VAL A 159 -8.53 -9.27 5.92
N GLN A 160 -7.77 -9.11 6.99
CA GLN A 160 -8.31 -9.01 8.36
C GLN A 160 -9.25 -7.83 8.53
N SER A 161 -8.93 -6.70 7.90
CA SER A 161 -9.77 -5.50 7.90
C SER A 161 -11.02 -5.62 7.01
N GLY A 162 -11.14 -6.67 6.20
CA GLY A 162 -12.22 -6.83 5.22
C GLY A 162 -12.04 -5.99 3.95
N ALA A 163 -10.90 -5.32 3.78
CA ALA A 163 -10.60 -4.56 2.57
C ALA A 163 -10.41 -5.48 1.36
N CYS A 164 -9.90 -6.70 1.58
CA CYS A 164 -9.66 -7.69 0.55
C CYS A 164 -10.23 -9.06 0.90
N VAL A 165 -10.58 -9.83 -0.11
CA VAL A 165 -11.17 -11.17 0.02
C VAL A 165 -10.15 -12.19 0.44
N MET A 166 -8.96 -12.20 -0.18
CA MET A 166 -7.98 -13.25 -0.02
C MET A 166 -6.56 -12.69 0.11
N GLY A 167 -5.83 -13.23 1.08
CA GLY A 167 -4.41 -12.97 1.27
C GLY A 167 -3.58 -14.23 1.04
N VAL A 168 -2.42 -14.08 0.41
CA VAL A 168 -1.52 -15.18 0.12
C VAL A 168 -0.11 -14.82 0.56
N LYS A 169 0.52 -15.73 1.32
CA LYS A 169 1.96 -15.75 1.57
C LYS A 169 2.49 -17.10 1.16
N SER A 170 3.59 -17.14 0.43
CA SER A 170 4.19 -18.39 -0.01
C SER A 170 5.39 -18.83 0.81
N GLU A 171 5.91 -17.97 1.67
CA GLU A 171 7.09 -18.22 2.50
C GLU A 171 6.85 -17.83 3.97
N PRO A 172 7.43 -18.57 4.93
CA PRO A 172 8.24 -19.80 4.80
C PRO A 172 7.41 -21.04 4.39
N LYS A 173 6.09 -20.95 4.44
CA LYS A 173 5.13 -21.95 3.97
C LYS A 173 3.98 -21.26 3.25
N VAL A 174 3.31 -21.95 2.37
CA VAL A 174 2.11 -21.41 1.74
C VAL A 174 1.01 -21.25 2.79
N GLU A 175 0.54 -20.04 2.92
CA GLU A 175 -0.59 -19.66 3.77
C GLU A 175 -1.59 -18.86 2.93
N ILE A 176 -2.84 -19.27 2.97
CA ILE A 176 -3.93 -18.57 2.29
C ILE A 176 -4.99 -18.25 3.33
N VAL A 177 -5.31 -16.97 3.45
CA VAL A 177 -6.32 -16.46 4.39
C VAL A 177 -7.46 -15.86 3.58
N VAL A 178 -8.70 -16.20 3.93
CA VAL A 178 -9.91 -15.68 3.27
C VAL A 178 -10.83 -15.03 4.29
N ASN A 179 -11.25 -13.83 4.03
CA ASN A 179 -12.31 -13.16 4.78
C ASN A 179 -13.67 -13.53 4.19
N LYS A 180 -14.46 -14.32 4.93
CA LYS A 180 -15.77 -14.82 4.48
C LYS A 180 -16.77 -13.71 4.23
N ALA A 181 -16.78 -12.67 5.06
CA ALA A 181 -17.68 -11.54 4.88
C ALA A 181 -17.35 -10.76 3.61
N ALA A 182 -16.06 -10.46 3.39
CA ALA A 182 -15.61 -9.79 2.17
C ALA A 182 -15.86 -10.65 0.91
N ALA A 183 -15.69 -11.97 1.01
CA ALA A 183 -15.99 -12.89 -0.09
C ALA A 183 -17.49 -12.88 -0.43
N ALA A 184 -18.35 -12.96 0.56
CA ALA A 184 -19.81 -12.87 0.37
C ALA A 184 -20.24 -11.54 -0.25
N ASP A 185 -19.67 -10.43 0.23
CA ASP A 185 -19.92 -9.10 -0.32
C ASP A 185 -19.47 -8.96 -1.78
N ALA A 186 -18.34 -9.57 -2.13
CA ALA A 186 -17.82 -9.62 -3.50
C ALA A 186 -18.53 -10.67 -4.39
N GLY A 187 -19.53 -11.41 -3.86
CA GLY A 187 -20.22 -12.48 -4.60
C GLY A 187 -19.31 -13.65 -4.96
N VAL A 188 -18.26 -13.90 -4.16
CA VAL A 188 -17.27 -14.93 -4.40
C VAL A 188 -17.45 -16.10 -3.43
N SER A 189 -17.53 -17.29 -3.96
CA SER A 189 -17.57 -18.55 -3.21
C SER A 189 -16.41 -19.43 -3.63
N PHE A 190 -15.86 -20.21 -2.71
CA PHE A 190 -14.75 -21.13 -2.96
C PHE A 190 -15.20 -22.59 -2.84
N ALA A 191 -14.61 -23.45 -3.67
CA ALA A 191 -14.87 -24.88 -3.65
C ALA A 191 -14.58 -25.50 -2.26
N ALA A 192 -15.39 -26.46 -1.83
CA ALA A 192 -15.29 -27.05 -0.49
C ALA A 192 -13.91 -27.67 -0.23
N SER A 193 -13.28 -28.29 -1.24
CA SER A 193 -11.93 -28.85 -1.14
C SER A 193 -10.87 -27.78 -0.88
N PHE A 194 -11.03 -26.60 -1.45
CA PHE A 194 -10.12 -25.47 -1.22
C PHE A 194 -10.27 -24.90 0.18
N ARG A 195 -11.51 -24.79 0.67
CA ARG A 195 -11.80 -24.27 2.02
C ARG A 195 -11.16 -25.09 3.14
N MET A 196 -10.92 -26.39 2.91
CA MET A 196 -10.19 -27.23 3.88
C MET A 196 -8.67 -26.95 3.94
N MET A 197 -8.13 -26.22 2.97
CA MET A 197 -6.69 -25.94 2.87
C MET A 197 -6.33 -24.49 3.27
N ILE A 198 -7.30 -23.67 3.59
CA ILE A 198 -7.13 -22.24 3.87
C ILE A 198 -7.54 -21.90 5.30
N THR A 199 -7.15 -20.70 5.75
CA THR A 199 -7.67 -20.13 6.98
C THR A 199 -8.83 -19.19 6.64
N GLU A 200 -10.01 -19.45 7.19
CA GLU A 200 -11.18 -18.56 7.05
C GLU A 200 -11.30 -17.66 8.28
N LEU A 201 -11.50 -16.34 8.05
CA LEU A 201 -11.77 -15.32 9.07
C LEU A 201 -13.28 -15.02 9.12
#